data_dfb3916750bcbb8385c22247cc01be03
#
_entry.id   dfb3916750bcbb8385c22247cc01be03
#
_cell.length_a   1.000
_cell.length_b   1.000
_cell.length_c   1.000
_cell.angle_alpha   90.00
_cell.angle_beta   90.00
_cell.angle_gamma   90.00
#
_symmetry.space_group_name_H-M   'P 1'
#
loop_
_entity.id
_entity.type
_entity.pdbx_description
1 polymer ?
#
loop_
_entity_poly.entity_id
_entity_poly.type
_entity_poly.pdbx_seq_one_letter_code
_entity_poly.pdbx_strand_id
1 'polypeptide(L)'
;MTDGRSAASNKGMPMVRIVQETVPCECNLKDEADAGIRSAMAQIIDALTKPLSPEERAPKRKEKGTASRVAFKGQLEEFNRFFYKRGWGDGLPLLPPTEAAVREMLAGTDLPPDHVVGKVVPRQGKATVEKIAINAVMAGALPTHMPILIACTEALADPRAHLGAYGTSTGSWMPFWIVNGPVRNDALVNCSSGAMNPGNIANAAIGRTMGLIVKNIGGARKAIEDMGVYGNPGKYSCVAGENEEMSPWEPLHVEQGLAKEDSAVTLFFPNCYSQIWQYGSDDKGILNTLIYNLPPGRSGLTCLLMTPTQAKTLSQKGWTKSMVRKYVYEYGRVPAYRHPVFHDGGGWTGRSPETVSPGAMDAVAIVPSTEHIRVLVLGGPGAFMGLACGGGLPGGAFVTKKISLPSGWGKLVAKYKNLVPTYERY
;
A
#
# COMPACT_ATOMS: atom_id res chain seq x y z
N MET A 1 -19.02 11.38 14.62
CA MET A 1 -19.99 10.45 15.25
C MET A 1 -20.50 9.35 14.33
N THR A 2 -21.05 9.67 13.19
CA THR A 2 -21.59 8.68 12.23
C THR A 2 -20.56 7.60 11.85
N ASP A 3 -19.31 7.99 11.68
CA ASP A 3 -18.23 7.11 11.25
C ASP A 3 -17.71 6.21 12.37
N GLY A 4 -17.59 6.71 13.59
CA GLY A 4 -17.25 5.88 14.75
C GLY A 4 -18.29 4.78 14.98
N ARG A 5 -19.57 5.09 14.87
CA ARG A 5 -20.67 4.10 14.97
C ARG A 5 -20.65 3.11 13.82
N SER A 6 -20.37 3.56 12.61
CA SER A 6 -20.23 2.67 11.44
C SER A 6 -19.06 1.72 11.59
N ALA A 7 -17.90 2.22 12.03
CA ALA A 7 -16.73 1.39 12.30
C ALA A 7 -16.98 0.37 13.41
N ALA A 8 -17.56 0.78 14.51
CA ALA A 8 -17.92 -0.09 15.63
C ALA A 8 -18.93 -1.17 15.21
N SER A 9 -19.97 -0.79 14.46
CA SER A 9 -20.96 -1.73 13.92
C SER A 9 -20.32 -2.78 13.02
N ASN A 10 -19.39 -2.36 12.14
CA ASN A 10 -18.67 -3.29 11.24
C ASN A 10 -17.74 -4.24 12.00
N LYS A 11 -17.26 -3.85 13.18
CA LYS A 11 -16.47 -4.69 14.09
C LYS A 11 -17.34 -5.54 15.05
N GLY A 12 -18.65 -5.53 14.89
CA GLY A 12 -19.56 -6.31 15.72
C GLY A 12 -19.99 -5.62 17.03
N MET A 13 -19.69 -4.34 17.19
CA MET A 13 -20.02 -3.55 18.37
C MET A 13 -20.97 -2.38 18.02
N PRO A 14 -22.18 -2.63 17.48
CA PRO A 14 -23.03 -1.57 16.93
C PRO A 14 -23.53 -0.56 17.97
N MET A 15 -23.51 -0.93 19.25
CA MET A 15 -24.00 -0.12 20.37
C MET A 15 -22.89 0.40 21.29
N VAL A 16 -21.61 0.37 20.80
CA VAL A 16 -20.52 0.97 21.57
C VAL A 16 -20.82 2.45 21.88
N ARG A 17 -20.57 2.84 23.11
CA ARG A 17 -20.76 4.22 23.54
C ARG A 17 -19.68 5.10 22.95
N ILE A 18 -20.08 6.24 22.41
CA ILE A 18 -19.18 7.18 21.77
C ILE A 18 -19.40 8.54 22.45
N VAL A 19 -18.34 9.07 23.04
CA VAL A 19 -18.32 10.43 23.56
C VAL A 19 -18.38 11.41 22.40
N GLN A 20 -19.25 12.41 22.51
CA GLN A 20 -19.57 13.29 21.37
C GLN A 20 -18.62 14.49 21.24
N GLU A 21 -17.84 14.75 22.26
CA GLU A 21 -16.86 15.82 22.26
C GLU A 21 -15.70 15.51 21.32
N THR A 22 -15.24 16.52 20.60
CA THR A 22 -14.02 16.46 19.81
C THR A 22 -12.88 17.05 20.61
N VAL A 23 -11.93 16.20 21.03
CA VAL A 23 -10.71 16.65 21.67
C VAL A 23 -9.62 16.73 20.62
N PRO A 24 -9.09 17.91 20.30
CA PRO A 24 -7.95 18.02 19.42
C PRO A 24 -6.72 17.46 20.13
N CYS A 25 -6.06 16.47 19.53
CA CYS A 25 -4.95 15.76 20.15
C CYS A 25 -3.70 15.66 19.27
N GLU A 26 -3.73 16.15 18.05
CA GLU A 26 -2.59 16.13 17.14
C GLU A 26 -2.11 17.56 16.84
N CYS A 27 -0.83 17.83 17.05
CA CYS A 27 -0.17 19.13 16.80
C CYS A 27 -0.78 20.33 17.55
N ASN A 28 -1.48 20.08 18.65
CA ASN A 28 -2.10 21.14 19.45
C ASN A 28 -1.31 21.45 20.70
N LEU A 29 -1.54 22.65 21.24
CA LEU A 29 -0.96 23.04 22.51
C LEU A 29 -1.55 22.16 23.62
N LYS A 30 -0.70 21.80 24.57
CA LYS A 30 -1.10 20.96 25.72
C LYS A 30 -2.36 21.50 26.40
N ASP A 31 -2.45 22.81 26.58
CA ASP A 31 -3.58 23.44 27.28
C ASP A 31 -4.91 23.30 26.52
N GLU A 32 -4.90 23.29 25.19
CA GLU A 32 -6.08 23.05 24.35
C GLU A 32 -6.56 21.59 24.45
N ALA A 33 -5.62 20.64 24.43
CA ALA A 33 -5.94 19.23 24.64
C ALA A 33 -6.48 18.98 26.04
N ASP A 34 -5.86 19.55 27.07
CA ASP A 34 -6.30 19.45 28.46
C ASP A 34 -7.68 20.06 28.66
N ALA A 35 -7.99 21.19 28.03
CA ALA A 35 -9.30 21.82 28.08
C ALA A 35 -10.37 20.92 27.41
N GLY A 36 -10.09 20.38 26.26
CA GLY A 36 -10.97 19.44 25.56
C GLY A 36 -11.24 18.17 26.37
N ILE A 37 -10.20 17.57 26.98
CA ILE A 37 -10.34 16.40 27.86
C ILE A 37 -11.21 16.72 29.08
N ARG A 38 -10.97 17.87 29.74
CA ARG A 38 -11.80 18.33 30.89
C ARG A 38 -13.26 18.50 30.53
N SER A 39 -13.55 19.08 29.36
CA SER A 39 -14.90 19.21 28.81
C SER A 39 -15.58 17.85 28.57
N ALA A 40 -14.85 16.89 28.05
CA ALA A 40 -15.36 15.54 27.75
C ALA A 40 -15.47 14.62 28.97
N MET A 41 -14.83 14.96 30.11
CA MET A 41 -14.62 14.04 31.24
C MET A 41 -15.90 13.45 31.80
N ALA A 42 -16.96 14.29 31.99
CA ALA A 42 -18.24 13.80 32.49
C ALA A 42 -18.87 12.74 31.55
N GLN A 43 -18.81 12.97 30.24
CA GLN A 43 -19.31 12.02 29.24
C GLN A 43 -18.46 10.73 29.19
N ILE A 44 -17.14 10.85 29.40
CA ILE A 44 -16.23 9.70 29.46
C ILE A 44 -16.57 8.83 30.67
N ILE A 45 -16.70 9.43 31.86
CA ILE A 45 -17.08 8.73 33.10
C ILE A 45 -18.43 8.05 32.93
N ASP A 46 -19.43 8.76 32.42
CA ASP A 46 -20.75 8.20 32.15
C ASP A 46 -20.71 7.03 31.18
N ALA A 47 -19.94 7.13 30.11
CA ALA A 47 -19.81 6.07 29.11
C ALA A 47 -19.18 4.80 29.69
N LEU A 48 -18.25 4.93 30.65
CA LEU A 48 -17.53 3.82 31.26
C LEU A 48 -18.29 3.21 32.47
N THR A 49 -19.04 4.01 33.23
CA THR A 49 -19.59 3.58 34.55
C THR A 49 -21.08 3.31 34.53
N LYS A 50 -21.88 3.94 33.65
CA LYS A 50 -23.32 3.68 33.60
C LYS A 50 -23.61 2.25 33.16
N PRO A 51 -24.53 1.55 33.82
CA PRO A 51 -24.97 0.21 33.37
C PRO A 51 -25.43 0.22 31.93
N LEU A 52 -25.15 -0.88 31.20
CA LEU A 52 -25.61 -1.04 29.82
C LEU A 52 -27.12 -1.20 29.79
N SER A 53 -27.80 -0.50 28.89
CA SER A 53 -29.23 -0.70 28.62
C SER A 53 -29.47 -2.09 28.01
N PRO A 54 -30.73 -2.61 28.05
CA PRO A 54 -31.06 -3.87 27.38
C PRO A 54 -30.71 -3.89 25.89
N GLU A 55 -30.86 -2.77 25.20
CA GLU A 55 -30.55 -2.63 23.77
C GLU A 55 -29.02 -2.60 23.53
N GLU A 56 -28.26 -2.00 24.44
CA GLU A 56 -26.78 -2.05 24.37
C GLU A 56 -26.22 -3.43 24.63
N ARG A 57 -26.87 -4.24 25.49
CA ARG A 57 -26.47 -5.63 25.80
C ARG A 57 -26.82 -6.61 24.68
N ALA A 58 -27.97 -6.40 24.02
CA ALA A 58 -28.48 -7.27 22.98
C ALA A 58 -28.91 -6.43 21.74
N PRO A 59 -27.95 -5.88 20.98
CA PRO A 59 -28.28 -5.01 19.86
C PRO A 59 -28.99 -5.80 18.75
N LYS A 60 -30.16 -5.32 18.35
CA LYS A 60 -30.87 -5.87 17.22
C LYS A 60 -30.06 -5.68 15.94
N ARG A 61 -29.80 -6.79 15.21
CA ARG A 61 -29.14 -6.73 13.92
C ARG A 61 -30.08 -6.03 12.93
N LYS A 62 -29.69 -4.88 12.40
CA LYS A 62 -30.43 -4.26 11.29
C LYS A 62 -30.35 -5.20 10.09
N GLU A 63 -31.48 -5.70 9.65
CA GLU A 63 -31.58 -6.40 8.38
C GLU A 63 -31.16 -5.42 7.28
N LYS A 64 -30.10 -5.74 6.58
CA LYS A 64 -29.73 -4.99 5.38
C LYS A 64 -30.69 -5.43 4.29
N GLY A 65 -31.59 -4.54 3.87
CA GLY A 65 -32.38 -4.74 2.65
C GLY A 65 -31.46 -5.06 1.47
N THR A 66 -31.93 -5.87 0.56
CA THR A 66 -31.22 -6.21 -0.69
C THR A 66 -30.95 -4.94 -1.48
N ALA A 67 -29.68 -4.57 -1.62
CA ALA A 67 -29.31 -3.43 -2.46
C ALA A 67 -29.65 -3.71 -3.93
N SER A 68 -30.17 -2.71 -4.62
CA SER A 68 -30.39 -2.81 -6.07
C SER A 68 -29.07 -3.10 -6.78
N ARG A 69 -29.09 -4.05 -7.72
CA ARG A 69 -27.93 -4.31 -8.59
C ARG A 69 -27.65 -3.18 -9.57
N VAL A 70 -28.68 -2.41 -9.95
CA VAL A 70 -28.55 -1.24 -10.81
C VAL A 70 -28.55 0.02 -9.96
N ALA A 71 -27.40 0.66 -9.84
CA ALA A 71 -27.23 1.88 -9.08
C ALA A 71 -27.56 3.16 -9.89
N PHE A 72 -27.38 3.11 -11.22
CA PHE A 72 -27.55 4.26 -12.08
C PHE A 72 -27.95 3.82 -13.51
N LYS A 73 -28.73 4.64 -14.19
CA LYS A 73 -29.04 4.58 -15.64
C LYS A 73 -28.94 5.99 -16.20
N GLY A 74 -28.19 6.17 -17.28
CA GLY A 74 -27.99 7.47 -17.91
C GLY A 74 -26.74 7.49 -18.79
N GLN A 75 -26.33 8.68 -19.23
CA GLN A 75 -25.16 8.89 -20.07
C GLN A 75 -23.85 8.84 -19.25
N LEU A 76 -22.73 8.66 -19.93
CA LEU A 76 -21.40 8.52 -19.29
C LEU A 76 -21.04 9.71 -18.39
N GLU A 77 -21.35 10.93 -18.85
CA GLU A 77 -21.08 12.13 -18.09
C GLU A 77 -21.90 12.20 -16.78
N GLU A 78 -23.19 11.86 -16.87
CA GLU A 78 -24.09 11.81 -15.74
C GLU A 78 -23.68 10.73 -14.75
N PHE A 79 -23.21 9.57 -15.26
CA PHE A 79 -22.65 8.49 -14.45
C PHE A 79 -21.46 8.98 -13.62
N ASN A 80 -20.49 9.65 -14.24
CA ASN A 80 -19.31 10.16 -13.52
C ASN A 80 -19.70 11.20 -12.47
N ARG A 81 -20.62 12.13 -12.78
CA ARG A 81 -21.15 13.11 -11.82
C ARG A 81 -21.86 12.45 -10.63
N PHE A 82 -22.65 11.41 -10.91
CA PHE A 82 -23.39 10.66 -9.90
C PHE A 82 -22.43 9.93 -8.95
N PHE A 83 -21.41 9.23 -9.48
CA PHE A 83 -20.41 8.51 -8.69
C PHE A 83 -19.53 9.48 -7.91
N TYR A 84 -19.15 10.60 -8.51
CA TYR A 84 -18.40 11.65 -7.82
C TYR A 84 -19.15 12.21 -6.60
N LYS A 85 -20.43 12.58 -6.77
CA LYS A 85 -21.27 13.08 -5.69
C LYS A 85 -21.43 12.09 -4.52
N ARG A 86 -21.38 10.80 -4.80
CA ARG A 86 -21.43 9.72 -3.79
C ARG A 86 -20.07 9.38 -3.19
N GLY A 87 -19.01 9.99 -3.66
CA GLY A 87 -17.66 9.67 -3.22
C GLY A 87 -17.18 8.27 -3.62
N TRP A 88 -17.71 7.67 -4.69
CA TRP A 88 -17.33 6.33 -5.16
C TRP A 88 -16.16 6.35 -6.15
N GLY A 89 -15.77 7.52 -6.64
CA GLY A 89 -14.61 7.72 -7.49
C GLY A 89 -13.42 8.31 -6.75
N ASP A 90 -12.29 8.36 -7.42
CA ASP A 90 -11.02 8.91 -6.96
C ASP A 90 -10.73 10.34 -7.48
N GLY A 91 -11.66 10.92 -8.20
CA GLY A 91 -11.52 12.25 -8.85
C GLY A 91 -11.16 12.17 -10.32
N LEU A 92 -10.78 11.00 -10.83
CA LEU A 92 -10.57 10.76 -12.26
C LEU A 92 -11.82 10.13 -12.89
N PRO A 93 -12.04 10.29 -14.22
CA PRO A 93 -13.14 9.63 -14.91
C PRO A 93 -13.14 8.12 -14.69
N LEU A 94 -14.34 7.55 -14.51
CA LEU A 94 -14.55 6.13 -14.31
C LEU A 94 -15.21 5.51 -15.55
N LEU A 95 -14.87 4.25 -15.82
CA LEU A 95 -15.63 3.44 -16.77
C LEU A 95 -16.85 2.83 -16.06
N PRO A 96 -18.03 2.81 -16.69
CA PRO A 96 -19.22 2.22 -16.10
C PRO A 96 -19.06 0.71 -15.89
N PRO A 97 -19.18 0.18 -14.66
CA PRO A 97 -19.14 -1.26 -14.39
C PRO A 97 -20.48 -1.91 -14.74
N THR A 98 -20.78 -1.97 -16.05
CA THR A 98 -21.97 -2.66 -16.55
C THR A 98 -21.89 -4.15 -16.27
N GLU A 99 -23.04 -4.84 -16.24
CA GLU A 99 -23.06 -6.30 -16.04
C GLU A 99 -22.23 -7.06 -17.09
N ALA A 100 -22.19 -6.58 -18.33
CA ALA A 100 -21.39 -7.14 -19.40
C ALA A 100 -19.88 -6.97 -19.12
N ALA A 101 -19.45 -5.75 -18.78
CA ALA A 101 -18.04 -5.46 -18.47
C ALA A 101 -17.54 -6.21 -17.22
N VAL A 102 -18.38 -6.31 -16.19
CA VAL A 102 -18.04 -7.08 -14.98
C VAL A 102 -17.96 -8.57 -15.29
N ARG A 103 -18.87 -9.11 -16.09
CA ARG A 103 -18.82 -10.51 -16.54
C ARG A 103 -17.55 -10.80 -17.34
N GLU A 104 -17.16 -9.88 -18.24
CA GLU A 104 -15.91 -10.00 -18.99
C GLU A 104 -14.69 -9.98 -18.04
N MET A 105 -14.65 -9.08 -17.05
CA MET A 105 -13.59 -9.00 -16.05
C MET A 105 -13.47 -10.28 -15.23
N LEU A 106 -14.59 -10.89 -14.87
CA LEU A 106 -14.64 -12.15 -14.11
C LEU A 106 -14.03 -13.34 -14.87
N ALA A 107 -13.88 -13.28 -16.20
CA ALA A 107 -13.16 -14.30 -16.96
C ALA A 107 -11.66 -14.38 -16.59
N GLY A 108 -11.13 -13.42 -15.85
CA GLY A 108 -9.75 -13.42 -15.34
C GLY A 108 -9.51 -14.31 -14.11
N THR A 109 -10.50 -15.06 -13.64
CA THR A 109 -10.36 -15.96 -12.49
C THR A 109 -11.34 -17.12 -12.55
N ASP A 110 -10.95 -18.26 -11.96
CA ASP A 110 -11.84 -19.40 -11.78
C ASP A 110 -12.63 -19.33 -10.45
N LEU A 111 -12.35 -18.35 -9.60
CA LEU A 111 -13.05 -18.16 -8.35
C LEU A 111 -14.49 -17.66 -8.58
N PRO A 112 -15.48 -18.15 -7.82
CA PRO A 112 -16.85 -17.69 -7.96
C PRO A 112 -17.00 -16.21 -7.57
N PRO A 113 -17.96 -15.48 -8.17
CA PRO A 113 -18.13 -14.03 -7.95
C PRO A 113 -18.36 -13.62 -6.49
N ASP A 114 -18.98 -14.47 -5.68
CA ASP A 114 -19.29 -14.26 -4.26
C ASP A 114 -18.15 -14.71 -3.32
N HIS A 115 -17.10 -15.36 -3.85
CA HIS A 115 -15.94 -15.74 -3.05
C HIS A 115 -15.34 -14.51 -2.37
N VAL A 116 -15.17 -14.60 -1.06
CA VAL A 116 -14.57 -13.50 -0.25
C VAL A 116 -13.07 -13.67 -0.19
N VAL A 117 -12.35 -12.85 -0.92
CA VAL A 117 -10.87 -12.83 -0.93
C VAL A 117 -10.31 -12.33 0.41
N GLY A 118 -10.97 -11.37 1.03
CA GLY A 118 -10.55 -10.84 2.31
C GLY A 118 -11.49 -9.76 2.84
N LYS A 119 -11.18 -9.28 4.05
CA LYS A 119 -11.86 -8.11 4.64
C LYS A 119 -10.91 -6.92 4.60
N VAL A 120 -11.33 -5.85 3.96
CA VAL A 120 -10.52 -4.63 3.81
C VAL A 120 -10.88 -3.64 4.91
N VAL A 121 -9.88 -3.22 5.67
CA VAL A 121 -10.01 -2.19 6.72
C VAL A 121 -10.03 -0.79 6.09
N PRO A 122 -10.52 0.24 6.80
CA PRO A 122 -10.89 0.27 8.22
C PRO A 122 -12.29 -0.28 8.53
N ARG A 123 -13.22 -0.33 7.57
CA ARG A 123 -14.62 -0.72 7.81
C ARG A 123 -14.91 -2.22 7.68
N GLN A 124 -13.88 -3.07 7.51
CA GLN A 124 -14.01 -4.52 7.39
C GLN A 124 -14.93 -4.96 6.22
N GLY A 125 -14.91 -4.20 5.13
CA GLY A 125 -15.70 -4.53 3.95
C GLY A 125 -15.26 -5.86 3.34
N LYS A 126 -16.21 -6.75 3.04
CA LYS A 126 -15.94 -8.03 2.36
C LYS A 126 -15.59 -7.76 0.90
N ALA A 127 -14.34 -8.01 0.52
CA ALA A 127 -13.87 -7.97 -0.87
C ALA A 127 -14.23 -9.29 -1.55
N THR A 128 -15.40 -9.33 -2.18
CA THR A 128 -15.76 -10.44 -3.06
C THR A 128 -15.10 -10.27 -4.43
N VAL A 129 -14.91 -11.36 -5.15
CA VAL A 129 -14.35 -11.35 -6.50
C VAL A 129 -15.15 -10.42 -7.42
N GLU A 130 -16.49 -10.42 -7.34
CA GLU A 130 -17.34 -9.48 -8.09
C GLU A 130 -17.07 -8.01 -7.74
N LYS A 131 -16.89 -7.67 -6.46
CA LYS A 131 -16.59 -6.30 -6.05
C LYS A 131 -15.19 -5.85 -6.51
N ILE A 132 -14.21 -6.76 -6.52
CA ILE A 132 -12.90 -6.50 -7.10
C ILE A 132 -13.05 -6.20 -8.58
N ALA A 133 -13.80 -7.05 -9.33
CA ALA A 133 -14.07 -6.87 -10.75
C ALA A 133 -14.78 -5.54 -11.06
N ILE A 134 -15.76 -5.13 -10.25
CA ILE A 134 -16.44 -3.83 -10.39
C ILE A 134 -15.44 -2.67 -10.30
N ASN A 135 -14.56 -2.66 -9.28
CA ASN A 135 -13.56 -1.61 -9.13
C ASN A 135 -12.49 -1.68 -10.22
N ALA A 136 -12.15 -2.87 -10.70
CA ALA A 136 -11.23 -3.09 -11.81
C ALA A 136 -11.77 -2.48 -13.12
N VAL A 137 -13.04 -2.73 -13.45
CA VAL A 137 -13.70 -2.10 -14.62
C VAL A 137 -13.68 -0.58 -14.46
N MET A 138 -14.07 -0.05 -13.30
CA MET A 138 -14.09 1.40 -13.05
C MET A 138 -12.71 2.05 -13.26
N ALA A 139 -11.64 1.35 -12.95
CA ALA A 139 -10.26 1.81 -13.12
C ALA A 139 -9.69 1.62 -14.53
N GLY A 140 -10.39 0.90 -15.43
CA GLY A 140 -9.90 0.57 -16.77
C GLY A 140 -8.95 -0.62 -16.81
N ALA A 141 -9.00 -1.51 -15.84
CA ALA A 141 -8.23 -2.75 -15.86
C ALA A 141 -8.74 -3.74 -16.93
N LEU A 142 -7.89 -4.66 -17.32
CA LEU A 142 -8.22 -5.76 -18.23
C LEU A 142 -8.42 -7.06 -17.44
N PRO A 143 -9.15 -8.04 -17.99
CA PRO A 143 -9.30 -9.36 -17.37
C PRO A 143 -7.98 -10.06 -17.04
N THR A 144 -6.92 -9.82 -17.80
CA THR A 144 -5.55 -10.31 -17.50
C THR A 144 -4.95 -9.72 -16.22
N HIS A 145 -5.48 -8.62 -15.70
CA HIS A 145 -5.04 -8.05 -14.43
C HIS A 145 -5.75 -8.69 -13.21
N MET A 146 -6.84 -9.40 -13.42
CA MET A 146 -7.70 -9.92 -12.34
C MET A 146 -6.95 -10.84 -11.36
N PRO A 147 -6.08 -11.79 -11.79
CA PRO A 147 -5.30 -12.61 -10.88
C PRO A 147 -4.36 -11.78 -9.98
N ILE A 148 -3.75 -10.73 -10.55
CA ILE A 148 -2.90 -9.79 -9.80
C ILE A 148 -3.72 -9.03 -8.76
N LEU A 149 -4.91 -8.53 -9.14
CA LEU A 149 -5.80 -7.78 -8.24
C LEU A 149 -6.32 -8.62 -7.06
N ILE A 150 -6.58 -9.91 -7.30
CA ILE A 150 -6.97 -10.85 -6.24
C ILE A 150 -5.81 -10.99 -5.24
N ALA A 151 -4.60 -11.29 -5.71
CA ALA A 151 -3.42 -11.42 -4.85
C ALA A 151 -3.07 -10.10 -4.13
N CYS A 152 -3.23 -8.94 -4.80
CA CYS A 152 -3.13 -7.63 -4.15
C CYS A 152 -4.16 -7.46 -3.02
N THR A 153 -5.39 -7.91 -3.23
CA THR A 153 -6.45 -7.84 -2.21
C THR A 153 -6.15 -8.76 -1.01
N GLU A 154 -5.60 -9.95 -1.26
CA GLU A 154 -5.10 -10.84 -0.21
C GLU A 154 -3.96 -10.20 0.60
N ALA A 155 -3.03 -9.51 -0.09
CA ALA A 155 -1.94 -8.80 0.57
C ALA A 155 -2.47 -7.63 1.43
N LEU A 156 -3.47 -6.87 0.95
CA LEU A 156 -4.13 -5.82 1.74
C LEU A 156 -4.83 -6.35 2.99
N ALA A 157 -5.43 -7.54 2.89
CA ALA A 157 -6.17 -8.16 3.99
C ALA A 157 -5.23 -8.85 5.00
N ASP A 158 -3.96 -9.04 4.68
CA ASP A 158 -2.97 -9.62 5.60
C ASP A 158 -2.68 -8.63 6.74
N PRO A 159 -2.81 -9.07 8.02
CA PRO A 159 -2.55 -8.19 9.17
C PRO A 159 -1.15 -7.53 9.17
N ARG A 160 -0.14 -8.20 8.61
CA ARG A 160 1.24 -7.69 8.52
C ARG A 160 1.38 -6.48 7.61
N ALA A 161 0.41 -6.25 6.71
CA ALA A 161 0.37 -5.05 5.86
C ALA A 161 0.03 -3.78 6.67
N HIS A 162 -0.54 -3.92 7.87
CA HIS A 162 -0.98 -2.80 8.70
C HIS A 162 -1.86 -1.76 7.98
N LEU A 163 -2.67 -2.19 7.01
CA LEU A 163 -3.54 -1.30 6.25
C LEU A 163 -4.41 -0.42 7.15
N GLY A 164 -4.85 -0.95 8.31
CA GLY A 164 -5.65 -0.20 9.28
C GLY A 164 -4.94 1.03 9.83
N ALA A 165 -3.63 1.01 9.93
CA ALA A 165 -2.82 2.15 10.35
C ALA A 165 -2.40 3.01 9.14
N TYR A 166 -1.77 2.40 8.13
CA TYR A 166 -1.27 3.15 6.97
C TYR A 166 -2.38 3.77 6.10
N GLY A 167 -3.51 3.10 5.97
CA GLY A 167 -4.65 3.57 5.17
C GLY A 167 -5.47 4.69 5.83
N THR A 168 -5.27 4.92 7.14
CA THR A 168 -6.00 5.93 7.91
C THR A 168 -5.09 7.01 8.52
N SER A 169 -3.78 6.85 8.35
CA SER A 169 -2.76 7.70 8.96
C SER A 169 -2.80 9.13 8.46
N THR A 170 -2.50 10.06 9.34
CA THR A 170 -2.16 11.45 9.01
C THR A 170 -0.88 11.56 8.19
N GLY A 171 -0.01 10.54 8.22
CA GLY A 171 1.28 10.48 7.51
C GLY A 171 1.20 10.19 6.00
N SER A 172 0.03 9.91 5.44
CA SER A 172 -0.20 9.73 3.98
C SER A 172 0.69 8.68 3.32
N TRP A 173 0.58 7.45 3.77
CA TRP A 173 1.31 6.31 3.22
C TRP A 173 0.72 5.85 1.88
N MET A 174 1.57 5.44 0.93
CA MET A 174 1.14 4.90 -0.36
C MET A 174 1.36 3.39 -0.42
N PRO A 175 0.43 2.61 -0.99
CA PRO A 175 0.70 1.20 -1.26
C PRO A 175 1.63 1.08 -2.47
N PHE A 176 2.81 0.50 -2.28
CA PHE A 176 3.71 0.17 -3.38
C PHE A 176 3.58 -1.33 -3.68
N TRP A 177 3.23 -1.62 -4.93
CA TRP A 177 3.00 -2.96 -5.45
C TRP A 177 4.17 -3.37 -6.36
N ILE A 178 4.84 -4.44 -6.00
CA ILE A 178 5.90 -5.05 -6.80
C ILE A 178 5.34 -6.34 -7.39
N VAL A 179 5.37 -6.46 -8.72
CA VAL A 179 4.90 -7.65 -9.43
C VAL A 179 6.09 -8.47 -9.91
N ASN A 180 6.08 -9.75 -9.60
CA ASN A 180 7.13 -10.69 -9.95
C ASN A 180 6.61 -11.88 -10.77
N GLY A 181 7.52 -12.56 -11.46
CA GLY A 181 7.26 -13.79 -12.17
C GLY A 181 6.68 -13.61 -13.58
N PRO A 182 6.34 -14.70 -14.27
CA PRO A 182 5.91 -14.68 -15.67
C PRO A 182 4.69 -13.82 -15.98
N VAL A 183 3.77 -13.67 -15.01
CA VAL A 183 2.55 -12.85 -15.17
C VAL A 183 2.84 -11.39 -15.58
N ARG A 184 4.04 -10.88 -15.25
CA ARG A 184 4.45 -9.51 -15.65
C ARG A 184 4.42 -9.37 -17.16
N ASN A 185 4.95 -10.36 -17.87
CA ASN A 185 5.03 -10.35 -19.33
C ASN A 185 3.65 -10.62 -19.95
N ASP A 186 2.87 -11.52 -19.37
CA ASP A 186 1.53 -11.87 -19.85
C ASP A 186 0.53 -10.72 -19.68
N ALA A 187 0.57 -10.04 -18.53
CA ALA A 187 -0.30 -8.91 -18.22
C ALA A 187 0.29 -7.55 -18.65
N LEU A 188 1.46 -7.54 -19.29
CA LEU A 188 2.18 -6.36 -19.77
C LEU A 188 2.48 -5.33 -18.67
N VAL A 189 2.86 -5.82 -17.49
CA VAL A 189 3.32 -4.96 -16.39
C VAL A 189 4.72 -4.45 -16.71
N ASN A 190 4.86 -3.13 -16.81
CA ASN A 190 6.15 -2.52 -17.10
C ASN A 190 7.14 -2.67 -15.92
N CYS A 191 8.32 -3.18 -16.22
CA CYS A 191 9.44 -3.34 -15.29
C CYS A 191 10.70 -2.59 -15.74
N SER A 192 10.68 -2.03 -16.96
CA SER A 192 11.81 -1.38 -17.63
C SER A 192 11.71 0.16 -17.53
N SER A 193 12.26 0.87 -18.52
CA SER A 193 12.24 2.35 -18.56
C SER A 193 10.84 2.90 -18.28
N GLY A 194 10.75 3.87 -17.37
CA GLY A 194 9.49 4.46 -16.99
C GLY A 194 8.53 3.54 -16.22
N ALA A 195 9.03 2.48 -15.57
CA ALA A 195 8.18 1.51 -14.85
C ALA A 195 7.19 2.15 -13.85
N MET A 196 7.53 3.32 -13.31
CA MET A 196 6.67 4.06 -12.38
C MET A 196 6.03 5.31 -13.02
N ASN A 197 6.22 5.53 -14.33
CA ASN A 197 5.62 6.64 -15.04
C ASN A 197 4.17 6.34 -15.43
N PRO A 198 3.33 7.38 -15.61
CA PRO A 198 2.05 7.20 -16.31
C PRO A 198 2.29 6.76 -17.76
N GLY A 199 1.31 6.02 -18.32
CA GLY A 199 1.31 5.60 -19.73
C GLY A 199 1.19 4.08 -19.92
N ASN A 200 1.62 3.26 -18.95
CA ASN A 200 1.40 1.82 -19.03
C ASN A 200 0.04 1.45 -18.39
N ILE A 201 -0.84 0.81 -19.18
CA ILE A 201 -2.21 0.48 -18.75
C ILE A 201 -2.20 -0.46 -17.53
N ALA A 202 -1.36 -1.50 -17.54
CA ALA A 202 -1.33 -2.47 -16.44
C ALA A 202 -0.93 -1.80 -15.13
N ASN A 203 0.21 -1.10 -15.10
CA ASN A 203 0.71 -0.44 -13.90
C ASN A 203 -0.29 0.62 -13.38
N ALA A 204 -0.86 1.42 -14.28
CA ALA A 204 -1.83 2.43 -13.92
C ALA A 204 -3.14 1.83 -13.39
N ALA A 205 -3.74 0.89 -14.13
CA ALA A 205 -5.06 0.34 -13.79
C ALA A 205 -5.01 -0.56 -12.55
N ILE A 206 -3.94 -1.35 -12.37
CA ILE A 206 -3.78 -2.20 -11.17
C ILE A 206 -3.73 -1.31 -9.91
N GLY A 207 -2.84 -0.34 -9.86
CA GLY A 207 -2.70 0.52 -8.69
C GLY A 207 -3.96 1.34 -8.42
N ARG A 208 -4.58 1.92 -9.47
CA ARG A 208 -5.84 2.65 -9.36
C ARG A 208 -6.98 1.78 -8.83
N THR A 209 -7.09 0.53 -9.31
CA THR A 209 -8.07 -0.43 -8.80
C THR A 209 -7.89 -0.65 -7.30
N MET A 210 -6.65 -0.82 -6.83
CA MET A 210 -6.36 -1.04 -5.42
C MET A 210 -6.73 0.19 -4.58
N GLY A 211 -6.48 1.40 -5.06
CA GLY A 211 -6.95 2.64 -4.42
C GLY A 211 -8.48 2.69 -4.31
N LEU A 212 -9.19 2.33 -5.38
CA LEU A 212 -10.66 2.24 -5.36
C LEU A 212 -11.17 1.15 -4.41
N ILE A 213 -10.51 -0.01 -4.32
CA ILE A 213 -10.85 -1.09 -3.38
C ILE A 213 -10.70 -0.63 -1.93
N VAL A 214 -9.58 0.02 -1.58
CA VAL A 214 -9.35 0.56 -0.24
C VAL A 214 -10.43 1.57 0.13
N LYS A 215 -10.84 2.40 -0.81
CA LYS A 215 -11.90 3.40 -0.61
C LYS A 215 -13.30 2.77 -0.59
N ASN A 216 -13.69 2.05 -1.63
CA ASN A 216 -15.08 1.61 -1.85
C ASN A 216 -15.45 0.37 -1.04
N ILE A 217 -14.52 -0.53 -0.83
CA ILE A 217 -14.72 -1.75 -0.05
C ILE A 217 -14.23 -1.54 1.38
N GLY A 218 -13.02 -1.02 1.54
CA GLY A 218 -12.42 -0.75 2.84
C GLY A 218 -13.07 0.43 3.57
N GLY A 219 -13.56 1.42 2.84
CA GLY A 219 -14.20 2.59 3.38
C GLY A 219 -13.24 3.68 3.85
N ALA A 220 -11.99 3.68 3.38
CA ALA A 220 -11.00 4.72 3.65
C ALA A 220 -11.31 5.97 2.79
N ARG A 221 -12.24 6.78 3.25
CA ARG A 221 -12.66 8.01 2.56
C ARG A 221 -11.74 9.16 2.95
N LYS A 222 -11.35 9.96 1.95
CA LYS A 222 -10.52 11.15 2.14
C LYS A 222 -11.12 12.09 3.19
N ALA A 223 -10.28 12.52 4.13
CA ALA A 223 -10.61 13.42 5.23
C ALA A 223 -11.71 12.91 6.20
N ILE A 224 -11.99 11.61 6.17
CA ILE A 224 -12.92 10.95 7.10
C ILE A 224 -12.23 9.79 7.79
N GLU A 225 -11.88 8.74 7.05
CA GLU A 225 -11.06 7.63 7.55
C GLU A 225 -9.59 7.75 7.09
N ASP A 226 -9.35 8.21 5.87
CA ASP A 226 -8.00 8.55 5.39
C ASP A 226 -7.69 10.00 5.78
N MET A 227 -6.97 10.16 6.88
CA MET A 227 -6.68 11.44 7.51
C MET A 227 -5.39 12.11 7.03
N GLY A 228 -4.83 11.63 5.91
CA GLY A 228 -3.58 12.14 5.37
C GLY A 228 -3.53 13.67 5.24
N VAL A 229 -2.62 14.32 5.99
CA VAL A 229 -2.52 15.79 6.06
C VAL A 229 -2.25 16.40 4.68
N TYR A 230 -1.25 15.88 3.98
CA TYR A 230 -0.94 16.32 2.61
C TYR A 230 -1.55 15.42 1.55
N GLY A 231 -1.87 14.17 1.88
CA GLY A 231 -2.15 13.13 0.91
C GLY A 231 -0.85 12.60 0.28
N ASN A 232 -0.98 11.64 -0.65
CA ASN A 232 0.15 11.07 -1.37
C ASN A 232 -0.30 10.68 -2.79
N PRO A 233 0.33 11.24 -3.84
CA PRO A 233 -0.04 10.92 -5.23
C PRO A 233 0.15 9.44 -5.58
N GLY A 234 1.05 8.71 -4.91
CA GLY A 234 1.20 7.25 -5.08
C GLY A 234 -0.03 6.44 -4.66
N LYS A 235 -1.02 7.05 -4.00
CA LYS A 235 -2.33 6.42 -3.73
C LYS A 235 -3.20 6.28 -4.99
N TYR A 236 -2.92 7.04 -6.07
CA TYR A 236 -3.54 6.80 -7.38
C TYR A 236 -3.03 5.53 -8.02
N SER A 237 -1.71 5.38 -8.08
CA SER A 237 -1.03 4.15 -8.52
C SER A 237 0.45 4.22 -8.16
N CYS A 238 0.96 3.15 -7.57
CA CYS A 238 2.39 2.92 -7.39
C CYS A 238 2.65 1.43 -7.60
N VAL A 239 2.82 1.03 -8.86
CA VAL A 239 3.00 -0.36 -9.30
C VAL A 239 4.20 -0.45 -10.21
N ALA A 240 5.07 -1.41 -9.98
CA ALA A 240 6.19 -1.73 -10.87
C ALA A 240 6.42 -3.24 -10.93
N GLY A 241 6.84 -3.75 -12.08
CA GLY A 241 7.42 -5.07 -12.18
C GLY A 241 8.89 -5.05 -11.76
N GLU A 242 9.42 -6.12 -11.18
CA GLU A 242 10.86 -6.30 -11.05
C GLU A 242 11.44 -6.68 -12.43
N ASN A 243 12.55 -6.07 -12.84
CA ASN A 243 13.21 -6.36 -14.12
C ASN A 243 14.08 -7.61 -13.98
N GLU A 244 13.44 -8.77 -13.94
CA GLU A 244 14.06 -10.06 -13.65
C GLU A 244 14.99 -10.52 -14.77
N GLU A 245 14.67 -10.20 -16.02
CA GLU A 245 15.43 -10.58 -17.20
C GLU A 245 16.80 -9.88 -17.26
N MET A 246 16.89 -8.67 -16.71
CA MET A 246 18.12 -7.88 -16.66
C MET A 246 18.80 -7.89 -15.29
N SER A 247 18.16 -8.51 -14.28
CA SER A 247 18.72 -8.62 -12.93
C SER A 247 19.77 -9.75 -12.90
N PRO A 248 20.97 -9.48 -12.34
CA PRO A 248 21.96 -10.55 -12.10
C PRO A 248 21.65 -11.38 -10.84
N TRP A 249 20.62 -11.00 -10.09
CA TRP A 249 20.26 -11.61 -8.81
C TRP A 249 18.90 -12.30 -8.87
N GLU A 250 18.62 -13.14 -7.88
CA GLU A 250 17.31 -13.75 -7.72
C GLU A 250 16.22 -12.69 -7.53
N PRO A 251 15.03 -12.91 -8.12
CA PRO A 251 13.88 -12.02 -7.94
C PRO A 251 13.38 -11.99 -6.50
N LEU A 252 12.68 -10.91 -6.15
CA LEU A 252 12.17 -10.69 -4.79
C LEU A 252 11.24 -11.83 -4.33
N HIS A 253 10.37 -12.36 -5.19
CA HIS A 253 9.46 -13.44 -4.80
C HIS A 253 10.21 -14.74 -4.44
N VAL A 254 11.34 -15.02 -5.09
CA VAL A 254 12.21 -16.16 -4.76
C VAL A 254 12.89 -15.94 -3.41
N GLU A 255 13.38 -14.71 -3.12
CA GLU A 255 13.90 -14.34 -1.80
C GLU A 255 12.82 -14.48 -0.70
N GLN A 256 11.51 -14.42 -1.05
CA GLN A 256 10.39 -14.64 -0.15
C GLN A 256 9.93 -16.11 -0.06
N GLY A 257 10.68 -17.04 -0.65
CA GLY A 257 10.46 -18.48 -0.55
C GLY A 257 9.52 -19.09 -1.60
N LEU A 258 9.19 -18.36 -2.67
CA LEU A 258 8.43 -18.88 -3.80
C LEU A 258 9.35 -19.47 -4.86
N ALA A 259 8.83 -20.35 -5.72
CA ALA A 259 9.58 -20.89 -6.85
C ALA A 259 9.78 -19.81 -7.94
N LYS A 260 10.83 -19.96 -8.74
CA LYS A 260 11.16 -19.03 -9.82
C LYS A 260 10.05 -18.90 -10.87
N GLU A 261 9.32 -19.99 -11.09
CA GLU A 261 8.22 -20.11 -12.04
C GLU A 261 6.91 -19.52 -11.49
N ASP A 262 6.87 -19.23 -10.19
CA ASP A 262 5.71 -18.62 -9.57
C ASP A 262 5.61 -17.15 -9.94
N SER A 263 4.39 -16.66 -9.99
CA SER A 263 4.11 -15.23 -10.05
C SER A 263 3.61 -14.73 -8.69
N ALA A 264 3.99 -13.51 -8.32
CA ALA A 264 3.63 -12.94 -7.04
C ALA A 264 3.47 -11.43 -7.07
N VAL A 265 2.76 -10.90 -6.07
CA VAL A 265 2.78 -9.48 -5.71
C VAL A 265 3.41 -9.33 -4.33
N THR A 266 4.19 -8.27 -4.16
CA THR A 266 4.68 -7.84 -2.85
C THR A 266 4.18 -6.44 -2.56
N LEU A 267 3.60 -6.27 -1.37
CA LEU A 267 3.08 -4.98 -0.87
C LEU A 267 3.94 -4.49 0.29
N PHE A 268 4.25 -3.20 0.29
CA PHE A 268 4.64 -2.45 1.48
C PHE A 268 4.16 -1.00 1.37
N PHE A 269 4.25 -0.23 2.46
CA PHE A 269 3.74 1.13 2.51
C PHE A 269 4.86 2.14 2.75
N PRO A 270 5.58 2.60 1.70
CA PRO A 270 6.47 3.73 1.84
C PRO A 270 5.70 5.04 2.01
N ASN A 271 6.31 5.97 2.70
CA ASN A 271 5.80 7.33 2.81
C ASN A 271 6.35 8.22 1.69
N CYS A 272 7.53 7.88 1.18
CA CYS A 272 8.16 8.63 0.10
C CYS A 272 8.86 7.70 -0.90
N TYR A 273 9.05 8.26 -2.09
CA TYR A 273 9.95 7.78 -3.11
C TYR A 273 10.88 8.92 -3.52
N SER A 274 12.17 8.65 -3.60
CA SER A 274 13.18 9.59 -4.03
C SER A 274 14.01 9.03 -5.18
N GLN A 275 14.25 9.81 -6.21
CA GLN A 275 15.26 9.54 -7.22
C GLN A 275 16.56 10.25 -6.84
N ILE A 276 17.67 9.57 -7.04
CA ILE A 276 18.99 10.03 -6.62
C ILE A 276 19.95 9.84 -7.77
N TRP A 277 20.70 10.89 -8.10
CA TRP A 277 21.83 10.79 -9.01
C TRP A 277 22.96 10.01 -8.32
N GLN A 278 23.53 8.98 -8.96
CA GLN A 278 24.64 8.23 -8.37
C GLN A 278 25.94 9.06 -8.36
N TYR A 279 26.68 8.98 -7.26
CA TYR A 279 27.89 9.78 -7.05
C TYR A 279 29.15 9.21 -7.67
N GLY A 280 29.14 7.97 -8.11
CA GLY A 280 30.22 7.29 -8.80
C GLY A 280 29.70 6.06 -9.55
N SER A 281 30.42 5.63 -10.57
CA SER A 281 30.02 4.53 -11.45
C SER A 281 30.53 3.15 -11.02
N ASP A 282 31.42 3.11 -10.02
CA ASP A 282 31.92 1.87 -9.44
C ASP A 282 31.00 1.37 -8.28
N ASP A 283 31.33 0.23 -7.71
CA ASP A 283 30.58 -0.37 -6.63
C ASP A 283 30.50 0.55 -5.39
N LYS A 284 31.60 1.21 -5.05
CA LYS A 284 31.65 2.13 -3.89
C LYS A 284 30.83 3.38 -4.12
N GLY A 285 30.90 3.98 -5.30
CA GLY A 285 30.08 5.13 -5.67
C GLY A 285 28.59 4.82 -5.62
N ILE A 286 28.17 3.64 -6.11
CA ILE A 286 26.79 3.17 -6.05
C ILE A 286 26.35 3.00 -4.59
N LEU A 287 27.11 2.27 -3.77
CA LEU A 287 26.76 1.98 -2.38
C LEU A 287 26.78 3.25 -1.51
N ASN A 288 27.76 4.13 -1.70
CA ASN A 288 27.82 5.40 -0.99
C ASN A 288 26.66 6.32 -1.35
N THR A 289 26.19 6.30 -2.59
CA THR A 289 24.98 7.03 -2.99
C THR A 289 23.79 6.61 -2.13
N LEU A 290 23.63 5.32 -1.88
CA LEU A 290 22.52 4.81 -1.04
C LEU A 290 22.66 5.31 0.40
N ILE A 291 23.82 5.09 1.04
CA ILE A 291 23.99 5.43 2.46
C ILE A 291 23.90 6.93 2.74
N TYR A 292 24.38 7.78 1.83
CA TYR A 292 24.30 9.24 2.02
C TYR A 292 22.90 9.82 1.84
N ASN A 293 22.00 9.07 1.17
CA ASN A 293 20.64 9.53 0.90
C ASN A 293 19.58 8.80 1.72
N LEU A 294 19.97 7.89 2.62
CA LEU A 294 19.02 7.30 3.56
C LEU A 294 18.46 8.39 4.48
N PRO A 295 17.14 8.58 4.52
CA PRO A 295 16.54 9.62 5.36
C PRO A 295 16.46 9.16 6.82
N PRO A 296 17.17 9.82 7.75
CA PRO A 296 17.17 9.40 9.17
C PRO A 296 15.81 9.37 9.83
N GLY A 297 14.89 10.24 9.41
CA GLY A 297 13.52 10.30 9.94
C GLY A 297 12.55 9.27 9.36
N ARG A 298 13.02 8.32 8.54
CA ARG A 298 12.17 7.33 7.85
C ARG A 298 12.77 5.93 7.93
N SER A 299 12.99 5.50 9.14
CA SER A 299 13.74 4.29 9.51
C SER A 299 12.93 2.99 9.44
N GLY A 300 11.88 2.92 8.64
CA GLY A 300 11.06 1.72 8.50
C GLY A 300 11.51 0.81 7.36
N LEU A 301 10.54 0.10 6.78
CA LEU A 301 10.79 -0.73 5.60
C LEU A 301 11.35 0.13 4.47
N THR A 302 12.47 -0.29 3.91
CA THR A 302 13.22 0.44 2.89
C THR A 302 13.45 -0.44 1.68
N CYS A 303 13.06 0.04 0.50
CA CYS A 303 13.34 -0.62 -0.76
C CYS A 303 14.39 0.20 -1.54
N LEU A 304 15.51 -0.43 -1.82
CA LEU A 304 16.59 0.11 -2.64
C LEU A 304 16.29 -0.24 -4.10
N LEU A 305 15.99 0.77 -4.90
CA LEU A 305 15.62 0.60 -6.30
C LEU A 305 16.86 0.83 -7.16
N MET A 306 17.32 -0.20 -7.85
CA MET A 306 18.51 -0.18 -8.69
C MET A 306 18.14 -0.41 -10.15
N THR A 307 18.79 0.31 -11.04
CA THR A 307 18.71 -0.01 -12.47
C THR A 307 19.51 -1.27 -12.79
N PRO A 308 19.22 -1.95 -13.93
CA PRO A 308 20.02 -3.08 -14.39
C PRO A 308 21.52 -2.79 -14.47
N THR A 309 21.91 -1.56 -14.85
CA THR A 309 23.30 -1.14 -14.94
C THR A 309 24.01 -1.21 -13.60
N GLN A 310 23.39 -0.67 -12.56
CA GLN A 310 23.94 -0.64 -11.20
C GLN A 310 24.03 -2.06 -10.61
N ALA A 311 22.96 -2.84 -10.78
CA ALA A 311 22.93 -4.23 -10.34
C ALA A 311 24.03 -5.07 -11.01
N LYS A 312 24.23 -4.90 -12.33
CA LYS A 312 25.30 -5.54 -13.07
C LYS A 312 26.69 -5.14 -12.56
N THR A 313 26.94 -3.85 -12.34
CA THR A 313 28.21 -3.34 -11.80
C THR A 313 28.53 -3.95 -10.45
N LEU A 314 27.56 -3.95 -9.53
CA LEU A 314 27.72 -4.57 -8.21
C LEU A 314 27.98 -6.08 -8.30
N SER A 315 27.18 -6.78 -9.09
CA SER A 315 27.33 -8.25 -9.25
C SER A 315 28.70 -8.62 -9.84
N GLN A 316 29.21 -7.88 -10.82
CA GLN A 316 30.54 -8.09 -11.41
C GLN A 316 31.68 -7.90 -10.41
N LYS A 317 31.44 -7.15 -9.33
CA LYS A 317 32.35 -6.97 -8.19
C LYS A 317 32.07 -7.95 -7.04
N GLY A 318 31.20 -8.93 -7.26
CA GLY A 318 30.89 -9.98 -6.30
C GLY A 318 29.82 -9.63 -5.26
N TRP A 319 29.15 -8.48 -5.40
CA TRP A 319 28.08 -8.10 -4.46
C TRP A 319 26.80 -8.90 -4.71
N THR A 320 26.28 -9.50 -3.65
CA THR A 320 24.93 -10.09 -3.61
C THR A 320 23.95 -9.11 -3.00
N LYS A 321 22.62 -9.31 -3.19
CA LYS A 321 21.59 -8.52 -2.52
C LYS A 321 21.77 -8.50 -0.98
N SER A 322 22.16 -9.66 -0.40
CA SER A 322 22.42 -9.78 1.04
C SER A 322 23.61 -8.91 1.47
N MET A 323 24.71 -8.92 0.71
CA MET A 323 25.88 -8.07 0.99
C MET A 323 25.54 -6.59 0.87
N VAL A 324 24.76 -6.19 -0.13
CA VAL A 324 24.27 -4.81 -0.28
C VAL A 324 23.44 -4.39 0.93
N ARG A 325 22.47 -5.22 1.36
CA ARG A 325 21.65 -4.94 2.56
C ARG A 325 22.52 -4.78 3.81
N LYS A 326 23.49 -5.67 4.00
CA LYS A 326 24.42 -5.60 5.13
C LYS A 326 25.27 -4.32 5.09
N TYR A 327 25.82 -3.98 3.93
CA TYR A 327 26.60 -2.75 3.76
C TYR A 327 25.76 -1.50 4.08
N VAL A 328 24.55 -1.41 3.53
CA VAL A 328 23.66 -0.26 3.78
C VAL A 328 23.28 -0.17 5.26
N TYR A 329 23.04 -1.28 5.92
CA TYR A 329 22.76 -1.31 7.37
C TYR A 329 23.98 -0.86 8.20
N GLU A 330 25.16 -1.40 7.90
CA GLU A 330 26.39 -1.12 8.67
C GLU A 330 26.88 0.32 8.50
N TYR A 331 26.83 0.85 7.29
CA TYR A 331 27.36 2.17 6.96
C TYR A 331 26.31 3.28 6.87
N GLY A 332 25.02 2.94 6.75
CA GLY A 332 23.91 3.88 6.81
C GLY A 332 23.66 4.38 8.22
N ARG A 333 24.55 5.22 8.74
CA ARG A 333 24.53 5.71 10.10
C ARG A 333 24.54 7.22 10.17
N VAL A 334 23.97 7.75 11.24
CA VAL A 334 23.99 9.19 11.55
C VAL A 334 24.32 9.38 13.03
N PRO A 335 24.85 10.54 13.44
CA PRO A 335 24.93 10.89 14.84
C PRO A 335 23.54 10.81 15.51
N ALA A 336 23.48 10.32 16.73
CA ALA A 336 22.21 10.09 17.43
C ALA A 336 21.33 11.35 17.49
N TYR A 337 21.93 12.54 17.64
CA TYR A 337 21.19 13.81 17.65
C TYR A 337 20.44 14.11 16.34
N ARG A 338 20.81 13.47 15.23
CA ARG A 338 20.10 13.60 13.93
C ARG A 338 19.05 12.52 13.68
N HIS A 339 18.93 11.55 14.58
CA HIS A 339 17.97 10.46 14.43
C HIS A 339 16.75 10.70 15.32
N PRO A 340 15.56 10.91 14.78
CA PRO A 340 14.37 11.33 15.54
C PRO A 340 14.03 10.43 16.73
N VAL A 341 14.30 9.13 16.62
CA VAL A 341 14.04 8.15 17.70
C VAL A 341 14.83 8.47 18.98
N PHE A 342 15.95 9.17 18.87
CA PHE A 342 16.82 9.49 20.00
C PHE A 342 16.71 10.95 20.44
N HIS A 343 15.97 11.79 19.72
CA HIS A 343 15.96 13.22 19.94
C HIS A 343 14.99 13.68 21.03
N ASP A 344 13.82 13.10 21.15
CA ASP A 344 12.72 13.61 21.98
C ASP A 344 12.17 12.61 22.99
N GLY A 345 13.05 11.88 23.66
CA GLY A 345 12.60 11.11 24.83
C GLY A 345 11.46 10.17 24.60
N GLY A 346 11.35 9.65 23.44
CA GLY A 346 10.45 8.54 23.22
C GLY A 346 9.29 8.76 22.30
N GLY A 347 9.16 9.85 21.62
CA GLY A 347 8.17 10.04 20.57
C GLY A 347 7.23 8.83 20.33
N TRP A 348 6.85 8.53 19.14
CA TRP A 348 5.98 7.39 18.76
C TRP A 348 6.49 5.98 19.19
N THR A 349 7.74 5.86 19.63
CA THR A 349 8.32 4.55 20.03
C THR A 349 8.11 4.21 21.49
N GLY A 350 7.55 5.11 22.30
CA GLY A 350 7.30 4.90 23.74
C GLY A 350 8.58 4.68 24.57
N ARG A 351 9.76 4.97 24.00
CA ARG A 351 11.02 4.90 24.76
C ARG A 351 11.17 6.15 25.61
N SER A 352 11.30 5.96 26.91
CA SER A 352 11.64 7.05 27.82
C SER A 352 13.07 7.55 27.55
N PRO A 353 13.33 8.87 27.65
CA PRO A 353 14.68 9.44 27.59
C PRO A 353 15.65 8.78 28.54
N GLU A 354 15.12 8.25 29.62
CA GLU A 354 15.92 7.63 30.71
C GLU A 354 16.40 6.22 30.38
N THR A 355 15.82 5.56 29.34
CA THR A 355 16.06 4.13 29.14
C THR A 355 17.19 3.78 28.19
N VAL A 356 17.54 4.59 27.22
CA VAL A 356 18.76 4.44 26.38
C VAL A 356 19.06 5.76 25.71
N SER A 357 19.96 6.53 26.22
CA SER A 357 20.51 7.67 25.49
C SER A 357 21.91 7.30 25.00
N PRO A 358 22.08 6.95 23.71
CA PRO A 358 23.42 7.01 23.13
C PRO A 358 23.94 8.43 23.29
N GLY A 359 25.24 8.60 23.47
CA GLY A 359 25.84 9.93 23.42
C GLY A 359 25.43 10.63 22.12
N ALA A 360 25.19 11.94 22.16
CA ALA A 360 24.69 12.69 20.99
C ALA A 360 25.51 12.46 19.70
N MET A 361 26.78 12.15 19.84
CA MET A 361 27.72 11.89 18.73
C MET A 361 27.86 10.41 18.38
N ASP A 362 27.23 9.50 19.11
CA ASP A 362 27.28 8.07 18.79
C ASP A 362 26.62 7.81 17.43
N ALA A 363 27.26 7.00 16.62
CA ALA A 363 26.75 6.62 15.31
C ALA A 363 25.66 5.56 15.44
N VAL A 364 24.41 5.90 15.14
CA VAL A 364 23.26 5.03 15.16
C VAL A 364 22.81 4.63 13.78
N ALA A 365 22.36 3.38 13.61
CA ALA A 365 21.86 2.91 12.32
C ALA A 365 20.54 3.61 11.95
N ILE A 366 20.41 4.04 10.68
CA ILE A 366 19.19 4.66 10.16
C ILE A 366 18.07 3.63 10.02
N VAL A 367 18.39 2.43 9.53
CA VAL A 367 17.43 1.34 9.36
C VAL A 367 17.56 0.35 10.52
N PRO A 368 16.46 -0.19 11.09
CA PRO A 368 16.52 -1.01 12.29
C PRO A 368 17.30 -2.33 12.14
N SER A 369 17.24 -2.95 10.97
CA SER A 369 17.98 -4.19 10.67
C SER A 369 18.04 -4.45 9.16
N THR A 370 18.83 -5.42 8.75
CA THR A 370 18.91 -5.88 7.34
C THR A 370 17.58 -6.42 6.83
N GLU A 371 16.72 -6.93 7.72
CA GLU A 371 15.40 -7.47 7.37
C GLU A 371 14.41 -6.38 6.93
N HIS A 372 14.65 -5.13 7.30
CA HIS A 372 13.88 -3.98 6.86
C HIS A 372 14.27 -3.48 5.47
N ILE A 373 15.32 -4.04 4.87
CA ILE A 373 15.84 -3.61 3.58
C ILE A 373 15.52 -4.64 2.50
N ARG A 374 15.02 -4.19 1.35
CA ARG A 374 14.93 -4.98 0.12
C ARG A 374 15.70 -4.29 -0.99
N VAL A 375 16.27 -5.10 -1.90
CA VAL A 375 16.93 -4.63 -3.12
C VAL A 375 16.08 -5.09 -4.29
N LEU A 376 15.67 -4.15 -5.12
CA LEU A 376 14.83 -4.39 -6.28
C LEU A 376 15.50 -3.85 -7.53
N VAL A 377 15.60 -4.67 -8.57
CA VAL A 377 16.05 -4.22 -9.88
C VAL A 377 14.83 -3.83 -10.70
N LEU A 378 14.74 -2.56 -11.07
CA LEU A 378 13.65 -2.06 -11.91
C LEU A 378 14.11 -0.85 -12.74
N GLY A 379 13.31 -0.51 -13.72
CA GLY A 379 13.65 0.59 -14.62
C GLY A 379 14.56 0.18 -15.77
N GLY A 380 14.87 1.14 -16.62
CA GLY A 380 15.82 1.00 -17.72
C GLY A 380 17.27 1.22 -17.29
N PRO A 381 18.22 1.05 -18.20
CA PRO A 381 19.63 1.40 -17.93
C PRO A 381 19.77 2.89 -17.64
N GLY A 382 20.65 3.24 -16.69
CA GLY A 382 20.87 4.65 -16.33
C GLY A 382 21.60 4.82 -15.01
N ALA A 383 21.88 6.09 -14.68
CA ALA A 383 22.68 6.51 -13.54
C ALA A 383 21.82 7.00 -12.34
N PHE A 384 20.50 6.92 -12.41
CA PHE A 384 19.65 7.23 -11.27
C PHE A 384 19.35 5.97 -10.45
N MET A 385 19.24 6.16 -9.16
CA MET A 385 18.81 5.16 -8.18
C MET A 385 17.51 5.61 -7.53
N GLY A 386 16.81 4.71 -6.86
CA GLY A 386 15.63 5.07 -6.11
C GLY A 386 15.68 4.56 -4.67
N LEU A 387 15.04 5.31 -3.79
CA LEU A 387 14.73 4.90 -2.43
C LEU A 387 13.23 5.02 -2.20
N ALA A 388 12.60 3.93 -1.79
CA ALA A 388 11.23 3.94 -1.29
C ALA A 388 11.27 3.59 0.20
N CYS A 389 11.03 4.58 1.06
CA CYS A 389 11.28 4.49 2.50
C CYS A 389 10.04 4.82 3.31
N GLY A 390 9.93 4.17 4.45
CA GLY A 390 8.85 4.39 5.40
C GLY A 390 8.29 3.09 5.95
N GLY A 391 7.11 3.16 6.60
CA GLY A 391 6.41 1.96 7.04
C GLY A 391 7.08 1.21 8.20
N GLY A 392 7.48 1.90 9.28
CA GLY A 392 8.20 1.33 10.42
C GLY A 392 7.31 0.88 11.59
N LEU A 393 6.05 0.52 11.38
CA LEU A 393 5.23 -0.01 12.47
C LEU A 393 5.76 -1.37 12.95
N PRO A 394 5.73 -1.63 14.27
CA PRO A 394 6.14 -2.92 14.81
C PRO A 394 5.38 -4.07 14.16
N GLY A 395 6.09 -5.10 13.70
CA GLY A 395 5.51 -6.25 13.00
C GLY A 395 5.11 -5.98 11.55
N GLY A 396 5.35 -4.78 11.01
CA GLY A 396 5.17 -4.47 9.59
C GLY A 396 6.16 -5.26 8.72
N ALA A 397 5.70 -5.71 7.57
CA ALA A 397 6.50 -6.52 6.66
C ALA A 397 6.25 -6.18 5.19
N PHE A 398 7.18 -6.60 4.34
CA PHE A 398 6.90 -6.79 2.92
C PHE A 398 5.98 -8.01 2.79
N VAL A 399 4.74 -7.80 2.39
CA VAL A 399 3.74 -8.86 2.30
C VAL A 399 3.67 -9.41 0.90
N THR A 400 4.13 -10.63 0.72
CA THR A 400 4.13 -11.32 -0.58
C THR A 400 2.98 -12.32 -0.65
N LYS A 401 2.27 -12.32 -1.78
CA LYS A 401 1.20 -13.28 -2.11
C LYS A 401 1.45 -13.87 -3.50
N LYS A 402 1.32 -15.19 -3.59
CA LYS A 402 1.37 -15.91 -4.86
C LYS A 402 0.15 -15.57 -5.71
N ILE A 403 0.33 -15.42 -7.01
CA ILE A 403 -0.74 -15.18 -7.98
C ILE A 403 -1.20 -16.53 -8.53
N SER A 404 -2.49 -16.82 -8.39
CA SER A 404 -3.12 -18.01 -8.98
C SER A 404 -3.74 -17.62 -10.33
N LEU A 405 -3.31 -18.28 -11.39
CA LEU A 405 -3.80 -18.04 -12.75
C LEU A 405 -5.02 -18.93 -13.03
N PRO A 406 -6.02 -18.45 -13.79
CA PRO A 406 -7.18 -19.28 -14.18
C PRO A 406 -6.80 -20.37 -15.19
N SER A 407 -7.60 -21.41 -15.26
CA SER A 407 -7.42 -22.54 -16.18
C SER A 407 -7.37 -22.12 -17.66
N GLY A 408 -8.06 -21.03 -18.00
CA GLY A 408 -8.10 -20.43 -19.35
C GLY A 408 -7.01 -19.39 -19.65
N TRP A 409 -5.98 -19.26 -18.80
CA TRP A 409 -5.03 -18.15 -18.85
C TRP A 409 -4.42 -17.85 -20.23
N GLY A 410 -3.89 -18.86 -20.91
CA GLY A 410 -3.26 -18.68 -22.22
C GLY A 410 -4.21 -18.10 -23.29
N LYS A 411 -5.49 -18.50 -23.29
CA LYS A 411 -6.52 -17.95 -24.18
C LYS A 411 -6.85 -16.50 -23.82
N LEU A 412 -6.90 -16.21 -22.52
CA LEU A 412 -7.16 -14.86 -22.02
C LEU A 412 -6.03 -13.91 -22.45
N VAL A 413 -4.77 -14.28 -22.21
CA VAL A 413 -3.60 -13.52 -22.65
C VAL A 413 -3.62 -13.26 -24.16
N ALA A 414 -3.86 -14.30 -24.96
CA ALA A 414 -3.94 -14.17 -26.42
C ALA A 414 -5.02 -13.18 -26.86
N LYS A 415 -6.17 -13.14 -26.18
CA LYS A 415 -7.27 -12.20 -26.47
C LYS A 415 -6.88 -10.75 -26.21
N TYR A 416 -6.19 -10.47 -25.10
CA TYR A 416 -5.97 -9.09 -24.64
C TYR A 416 -4.57 -8.55 -24.98
N LYS A 417 -3.61 -9.39 -25.34
CA LYS A 417 -2.23 -8.98 -25.66
C LYS A 417 -2.14 -7.91 -26.74
N ASN A 418 -2.99 -7.98 -27.75
CA ASN A 418 -2.97 -7.05 -28.90
C ASN A 418 -3.81 -5.79 -28.67
N LEU A 419 -4.56 -5.71 -27.57
CA LEU A 419 -5.36 -4.52 -27.22
C LEU A 419 -4.54 -3.46 -26.47
N VAL A 420 -3.39 -3.85 -25.95
CA VAL A 420 -2.50 -2.95 -25.20
C VAL A 420 -1.35 -2.57 -26.12
N PRO A 421 -1.03 -1.26 -26.27
CA PRO A 421 0.14 -0.85 -27.02
C PRO A 421 1.39 -1.49 -26.42
N THR A 422 2.19 -2.14 -27.24
CA THR A 422 3.54 -2.55 -26.87
C THR A 422 4.42 -1.32 -26.95
N TYR A 423 4.85 -0.82 -25.80
CA TYR A 423 5.91 0.18 -25.79
C TYR A 423 7.24 -0.50 -26.07
N GLU A 424 8.03 0.10 -26.94
CA GLU A 424 9.39 -0.37 -27.16
C GLU A 424 10.13 -0.36 -25.83
N ARG A 425 10.77 -1.47 -25.52
CA ARG A 425 11.65 -1.58 -24.36
C ARG A 425 13.04 -1.12 -24.81
N TYR A 426 13.47 0.00 -24.32
CA TYR A 426 14.82 0.51 -24.56
C TYR A 426 15.84 -0.20 -23.69
#